data_f4a8db7f026ac87a58d2693abe511bc4
#
_entry.id   f4a8db7f026ac87a58d2693abe511bc4
#
_cell.length_a   1.000
_cell.length_b   1.000
_cell.length_c   1.000
_cell.angle_alpha   90.00
_cell.angle_beta   90.00
_cell.angle_gamma   90.00
#
_symmetry.space_group_name_H-M   'P 1'
#
loop_
_entity.id
_entity.type
_entity.pdbx_description
1 polymer ?
#
loop_
_entity_poly.entity_id
_entity_poly.type
_entity_poly.pdbx_seq_one_letter_code
_entity_poly.pdbx_strand_id
1 'polypeptide(L)'
;MAAALAACTVGPDYRRPEVDSPASFQYLPADVADTANTAWWREFGDPVLDQLIDEALANNRNVKVATANVEAAAAVFTQTRSSLFPQLGYGINAGRERVSESGLRPEVASALNNPASAYQAALSVSWELDLWGRVRRESEAARANLLATNEARRGVVLSLVAGVAQNYLQLRGLDGQLAVAKKTLGTYAESVKLFELQFKYGQVSQMNVAQARSQYETAAAQIPQIETQIAQTQDALAILVGRNPGPILRGKPIEALTPPAVPSGLPSSLLERRPDLAQSEQQLIAANAQIGAAKALYYPQFGLSANYGSVSAALSNFLTGPSVAWMLAAGVTGPLFNAGQTAGQVESSTFSVPAFTACVKRGAGPSSCSETPEVSTEATQPAPMRMSSIMPLAG
;
A
#
# COMPACT_ATOMS: atom_id res chain seq x y z
N MET A 1 -15.32 -12.91 37.49
CA MET A 1 -13.93 -13.14 37.07
C MET A 1 -13.61 -12.91 35.60
N ALA A 2 -14.59 -12.90 34.69
CA ALA A 2 -14.34 -12.66 33.24
C ALA A 2 -13.98 -11.19 32.84
N ALA A 3 -14.29 -10.20 33.67
CA ALA A 3 -14.02 -8.78 33.35
C ALA A 3 -12.56 -8.34 33.64
N ALA A 4 -11.80 -9.08 34.43
CA ALA A 4 -10.42 -8.73 34.76
C ALA A 4 -9.39 -9.14 33.69
N LEU A 5 -9.76 -10.04 32.78
CA LEU A 5 -8.88 -10.52 31.68
C LEU A 5 -8.85 -9.57 30.46
N ALA A 6 -9.75 -8.61 30.39
CA ALA A 6 -9.83 -7.66 29.26
C ALA A 6 -8.84 -6.48 29.35
N ALA A 7 -8.16 -6.29 30.49
CA ALA A 7 -7.39 -5.07 30.79
C ALA A 7 -5.87 -5.17 30.58
N CYS A 8 -5.30 -6.31 30.20
CA CYS A 8 -3.85 -6.49 30.08
C CYS A 8 -3.38 -6.56 28.62
N THR A 9 -3.51 -5.49 27.89
CA THR A 9 -2.74 -5.31 26.64
C THR A 9 -1.47 -4.54 26.94
N VAL A 10 -0.32 -5.12 26.59
CA VAL A 10 0.97 -4.49 26.75
C VAL A 10 1.24 -3.54 25.57
N GLY A 11 1.89 -2.41 25.83
CA GLY A 11 2.30 -1.47 24.82
C GLY A 11 1.50 -0.16 24.83
N PRO A 12 1.95 0.84 24.07
CA PRO A 12 1.27 2.13 23.99
C PRO A 12 -0.01 2.00 23.15
N ASP A 13 -1.05 2.73 23.56
CA ASP A 13 -2.22 2.97 22.72
C ASP A 13 -1.93 4.13 21.75
N TYR A 14 -2.43 4.00 20.53
CA TYR A 14 -2.27 5.05 19.55
C TYR A 14 -2.99 6.32 19.99
N ARG A 15 -2.29 7.45 19.85
CA ARG A 15 -2.86 8.79 19.97
C ARG A 15 -2.51 9.58 18.73
N ARG A 16 -3.53 10.19 18.11
CA ARG A 16 -3.35 11.02 16.92
C ARG A 16 -2.40 12.16 17.23
N PRO A 17 -1.30 12.37 16.45
CA PRO A 17 -0.43 13.53 16.62
C PRO A 17 -1.20 14.83 16.35
N GLU A 18 -0.96 15.84 17.18
CA GLU A 18 -1.46 17.19 16.91
C GLU A 18 -0.68 17.78 15.73
N VAL A 19 -1.40 18.24 14.71
CA VAL A 19 -0.84 18.92 13.55
C VAL A 19 -1.29 20.38 13.59
N ASP A 20 -0.33 21.28 13.67
CA ASP A 20 -0.60 22.71 13.57
C ASP A 20 -1.00 23.04 12.12
N SER A 21 -2.25 23.40 11.92
CA SER A 21 -2.80 23.74 10.61
C SER A 21 -3.30 25.20 10.63
N PRO A 22 -3.02 25.98 9.57
CA PRO A 22 -3.50 27.35 9.49
C PRO A 22 -5.04 27.39 9.52
N ALA A 23 -5.60 28.44 10.14
CA ALA A 23 -7.04 28.59 10.27
C ALA A 23 -7.77 28.86 8.94
N SER A 24 -7.05 29.35 7.92
CA SER A 24 -7.58 29.66 6.59
C SER A 24 -6.52 29.51 5.52
N PHE A 25 -6.93 29.31 4.28
CA PHE A 25 -6.04 29.35 3.11
C PHE A 25 -5.62 30.81 2.79
N GLN A 26 -4.40 30.97 2.30
CA GLN A 26 -3.82 32.29 1.96
C GLN A 26 -4.56 32.99 0.81
N TYR A 27 -5.08 32.22 -0.15
CA TYR A 27 -5.73 32.71 -1.36
C TYR A 27 -7.14 32.09 -1.49
N LEU A 28 -8.04 32.50 -0.60
CA LEU A 28 -9.40 32.01 -0.59
C LEU A 28 -10.34 33.04 -1.26
N PRO A 29 -11.08 32.69 -2.34
CA PRO A 29 -12.21 33.49 -2.80
C PRO A 29 -13.33 33.53 -1.74
N ALA A 30 -13.99 34.67 -1.59
CA ALA A 30 -14.95 34.91 -0.49
C ALA A 30 -16.24 34.05 -0.56
N ASP A 31 -16.60 33.49 -1.72
CA ASP A 31 -17.91 32.86 -1.99
C ASP A 31 -17.77 31.45 -2.60
N VAL A 32 -17.15 30.50 -1.89
CA VAL A 32 -17.06 29.13 -2.41
C VAL A 32 -17.82 28.15 -1.53
N ALA A 33 -18.81 27.45 -2.10
CA ALA A 33 -19.58 26.40 -1.43
C ALA A 33 -18.71 25.16 -1.16
N ASP A 34 -18.95 24.46 -0.04
CA ASP A 34 -18.28 23.19 0.29
C ASP A 34 -18.81 22.06 -0.62
N THR A 35 -18.16 21.87 -1.76
CA THR A 35 -18.48 20.81 -2.73
C THR A 35 -17.52 19.60 -2.64
N ALA A 36 -16.87 19.42 -1.53
CA ALA A 36 -15.68 18.58 -1.34
C ALA A 36 -15.86 17.06 -1.52
N ASN A 37 -17.01 16.56 -1.96
CA ASN A 37 -17.21 15.13 -2.25
C ASN A 37 -17.99 14.87 -3.55
N THR A 38 -18.12 15.87 -4.39
CA THR A 38 -18.83 15.76 -5.66
C THR A 38 -17.90 15.25 -6.76
N ALA A 39 -18.47 14.66 -7.77
CA ALA A 39 -17.82 14.33 -9.02
C ALA A 39 -17.48 15.64 -9.75
N TRP A 40 -16.43 16.35 -9.27
CA TRP A 40 -16.03 17.70 -9.71
C TRP A 40 -15.83 17.83 -11.23
N TRP A 41 -15.47 16.72 -11.90
CA TRP A 41 -15.31 16.70 -13.36
C TRP A 41 -16.62 16.92 -14.11
N ARG A 42 -17.77 16.63 -13.50
CA ARG A 42 -19.09 16.87 -14.10
C ARG A 42 -19.42 18.37 -14.22
N GLU A 43 -18.77 19.21 -13.42
CA GLU A 43 -18.94 20.67 -13.49
C GLU A 43 -18.40 21.24 -14.79
N PHE A 44 -17.46 20.56 -15.50
CA PHE A 44 -17.07 20.93 -16.87
C PHE A 44 -18.23 20.85 -17.86
N GLY A 45 -19.27 20.09 -17.55
CA GLY A 45 -20.49 19.95 -18.35
C GLY A 45 -20.23 19.27 -19.69
N ASP A 46 -19.22 18.40 -19.80
CA ASP A 46 -18.89 17.64 -21.01
C ASP A 46 -19.21 16.14 -20.80
N PRO A 47 -20.26 15.62 -21.45
CA PRO A 47 -20.67 14.22 -21.29
C PRO A 47 -19.63 13.22 -21.80
N VAL A 48 -18.72 13.62 -22.71
CA VAL A 48 -17.64 12.76 -23.20
C VAL A 48 -16.59 12.60 -22.10
N LEU A 49 -16.25 13.66 -21.36
CA LEU A 49 -15.37 13.57 -20.21
C LEU A 49 -15.94 12.65 -19.13
N ASP A 50 -17.24 12.79 -18.83
CA ASP A 50 -17.92 11.94 -17.86
C ASP A 50 -17.84 10.46 -18.27
N GLN A 51 -18.13 10.14 -19.53
CA GLN A 51 -18.07 8.79 -20.05
C GLN A 51 -16.64 8.21 -19.99
N LEU A 52 -15.61 9.00 -20.34
CA LEU A 52 -14.22 8.57 -20.29
C LEU A 52 -13.77 8.26 -18.86
N ILE A 53 -14.21 9.04 -17.87
CA ILE A 53 -13.89 8.80 -16.47
C ILE A 53 -14.60 7.54 -15.96
N ASP A 54 -15.90 7.37 -16.28
CA ASP A 54 -16.66 6.18 -15.91
C ASP A 54 -16.03 4.90 -16.52
N GLU A 55 -15.62 4.96 -17.78
CA GLU A 55 -14.92 3.87 -18.46
C GLU A 55 -13.55 3.59 -17.80
N ALA A 56 -12.79 4.63 -17.45
CA ALA A 56 -11.50 4.50 -16.79
C ALA A 56 -11.66 3.83 -15.41
N LEU A 57 -12.62 4.24 -14.61
CA LEU A 57 -12.91 3.66 -13.30
C LEU A 57 -13.26 2.17 -13.39
N ALA A 58 -13.98 1.75 -14.45
CA ALA A 58 -14.36 0.36 -14.68
C ALA A 58 -13.20 -0.50 -15.19
N ASN A 59 -12.36 0.04 -16.09
CA ASN A 59 -11.43 -0.76 -16.89
C ASN A 59 -9.96 -0.59 -16.54
N ASN A 60 -9.56 0.50 -15.88
CA ASN A 60 -8.16 0.80 -15.61
C ASN A 60 -7.46 -0.32 -14.83
N ARG A 61 -6.29 -0.73 -15.29
CA ARG A 61 -5.52 -1.84 -14.71
C ARG A 61 -4.97 -1.52 -13.33
N ASN A 62 -4.55 -0.27 -13.09
CA ASN A 62 -4.00 0.13 -11.78
C ASN A 62 -5.08 0.10 -10.69
N VAL A 63 -6.32 0.48 -11.02
CA VAL A 63 -7.46 0.36 -10.09
C VAL A 63 -7.75 -1.11 -9.76
N LYS A 64 -7.69 -2.01 -10.76
CA LYS A 64 -7.86 -3.46 -10.54
C LYS A 64 -6.75 -4.03 -9.65
N VAL A 65 -5.49 -3.64 -9.88
CA VAL A 65 -4.35 -4.04 -9.02
C VAL A 65 -4.55 -3.49 -7.60
N ALA A 66 -4.91 -2.22 -7.45
CA ALA A 66 -5.14 -1.63 -6.13
C ALA A 66 -6.29 -2.33 -5.38
N THR A 67 -7.36 -2.75 -6.08
CA THR A 67 -8.46 -3.52 -5.50
C THR A 67 -8.00 -4.91 -5.06
N ALA A 68 -7.24 -5.62 -5.88
CA ALA A 68 -6.66 -6.92 -5.51
C ALA A 68 -5.71 -6.81 -4.29
N ASN A 69 -4.97 -5.72 -4.15
CA ASN A 69 -4.14 -5.46 -2.97
C ASN A 69 -4.98 -5.30 -1.69
N VAL A 70 -6.16 -4.66 -1.79
CA VAL A 70 -7.10 -4.57 -0.65
C VAL A 70 -7.62 -5.95 -0.26
N GLU A 71 -7.99 -6.79 -1.24
CA GLU A 71 -8.44 -8.17 -0.99
C GLU A 71 -7.32 -9.02 -0.35
N ALA A 72 -6.09 -8.88 -0.84
CA ALA A 72 -4.93 -9.55 -0.23
C ALA A 72 -4.70 -9.09 1.21
N ALA A 73 -4.77 -7.79 1.50
CA ALA A 73 -4.65 -7.26 2.86
C ALA A 73 -5.79 -7.74 3.78
N ALA A 74 -7.02 -7.88 3.26
CA ALA A 74 -8.16 -8.44 4.00
C ALA A 74 -7.95 -9.92 4.34
N ALA A 75 -7.35 -10.69 3.43
CA ALA A 75 -6.99 -12.09 3.68
C ALA A 75 -5.90 -12.19 4.77
N VAL A 76 -4.87 -11.33 4.73
CA VAL A 76 -3.82 -11.26 5.78
C VAL A 76 -4.43 -10.91 7.14
N PHE A 77 -5.34 -9.93 7.19
CA PHE A 77 -6.04 -9.59 8.42
C PHE A 77 -6.83 -10.79 8.96
N THR A 78 -7.56 -11.51 8.10
CA THR A 78 -8.32 -12.72 8.47
C THR A 78 -7.38 -13.80 9.01
N GLN A 79 -6.24 -14.04 8.34
CA GLN A 79 -5.22 -14.98 8.76
C GLN A 79 -4.65 -14.62 10.14
N THR A 80 -4.25 -13.36 10.35
CA THR A 80 -3.69 -12.91 11.64
C THR A 80 -4.73 -13.03 12.76
N ARG A 81 -5.97 -12.61 12.49
CA ARG A 81 -7.07 -12.70 13.45
C ARG A 81 -7.42 -14.14 13.82
N SER A 82 -7.21 -15.10 12.92
CA SER A 82 -7.51 -16.52 13.20
C SER A 82 -6.69 -17.07 14.37
N SER A 83 -5.51 -16.53 14.64
CA SER A 83 -4.67 -16.91 15.79
C SER A 83 -5.29 -16.57 17.16
N LEU A 84 -6.35 -15.75 17.21
CA LEU A 84 -7.14 -15.54 18.44
C LEU A 84 -8.01 -16.75 18.83
N PHE A 85 -8.20 -17.70 17.91
CA PHE A 85 -9.07 -18.85 18.09
C PHE A 85 -8.28 -20.15 18.11
N PRO A 86 -8.79 -21.22 18.78
CA PRO A 86 -8.18 -22.53 18.73
C PRO A 86 -8.02 -23.02 17.29
N GLN A 87 -6.85 -23.58 16.98
CA GLN A 87 -6.55 -24.20 15.69
C GLN A 87 -6.76 -25.70 15.78
N LEU A 88 -7.61 -26.26 14.94
CA LEU A 88 -7.89 -27.69 14.84
C LEU A 88 -7.17 -28.26 13.62
N GLY A 89 -6.33 -29.25 13.83
CA GLY A 89 -5.64 -29.97 12.78
C GLY A 89 -5.86 -31.49 12.88
N TYR A 90 -5.43 -32.18 11.84
CA TYR A 90 -5.35 -33.64 11.86
C TYR A 90 -3.99 -34.09 11.31
N GLY A 91 -3.52 -35.21 11.80
CA GLY A 91 -2.32 -35.87 11.33
C GLY A 91 -2.53 -37.37 11.22
N ILE A 92 -2.11 -37.96 10.10
CA ILE A 92 -2.10 -39.42 9.89
C ILE A 92 -0.68 -39.80 9.51
N ASN A 93 -0.05 -40.64 10.29
CA ASN A 93 1.31 -41.11 10.09
C ASN A 93 1.34 -42.65 10.11
N ALA A 94 2.05 -43.20 9.15
CA ALA A 94 2.39 -44.63 9.12
C ALA A 94 3.89 -44.76 8.87
N GLY A 95 4.57 -45.47 9.70
CA GLY A 95 5.99 -45.67 9.63
C GLY A 95 6.42 -47.09 10.03
N ARG A 96 7.55 -47.52 9.50
CA ARG A 96 8.25 -48.72 9.96
C ARG A 96 9.71 -48.34 10.18
N GLU A 97 10.15 -48.52 11.40
CA GLU A 97 11.49 -48.11 11.85
C GLU A 97 12.26 -49.32 12.36
N ARG A 98 13.55 -49.37 12.03
CA ARG A 98 14.50 -50.28 12.67
C ARG A 98 15.51 -49.48 13.48
N VAL A 99 15.48 -49.64 14.77
CA VAL A 99 16.43 -48.99 15.68
C VAL A 99 17.73 -49.81 15.74
N SER A 100 18.88 -49.14 15.78
CA SER A 100 20.17 -49.82 15.98
C SER A 100 20.23 -50.47 17.38
N GLU A 101 20.54 -51.75 17.41
CA GLU A 101 20.63 -52.53 18.65
C GLU A 101 22.04 -52.39 19.29
N SER A 102 23.05 -51.93 18.54
CA SER A 102 24.44 -51.85 19.02
C SER A 102 24.67 -50.83 20.15
N GLY A 103 23.71 -49.92 20.39
CA GLY A 103 23.77 -48.95 21.49
C GLY A 103 22.86 -49.27 22.68
N LEU A 104 22.15 -50.39 22.64
CA LEU A 104 21.19 -50.79 23.66
C LEU A 104 21.78 -51.88 24.58
N ARG A 105 21.30 -51.93 25.82
CA ARG A 105 21.59 -53.07 26.73
C ARG A 105 20.93 -54.33 26.19
N PRO A 106 21.57 -55.50 26.30
CA PRO A 106 21.10 -56.77 25.72
C PRO A 106 19.66 -57.12 26.10
N GLU A 107 19.26 -56.83 27.36
CA GLU A 107 17.93 -57.13 27.85
C GLU A 107 16.85 -56.25 27.17
N VAL A 108 17.21 -55.00 26.82
CA VAL A 108 16.34 -54.07 26.09
C VAL A 108 16.27 -54.44 24.62
N ALA A 109 17.40 -54.76 24.02
CA ALA A 109 17.48 -55.15 22.61
C ALA A 109 16.64 -56.41 22.30
N SER A 110 16.69 -57.41 23.19
CA SER A 110 15.94 -58.66 23.04
C SER A 110 14.41 -58.50 23.26
N ALA A 111 13.99 -57.46 23.96
CA ALA A 111 12.58 -57.16 24.22
C ALA A 111 11.93 -56.28 23.16
N LEU A 112 12.74 -55.66 22.26
CA LEU A 112 12.27 -54.78 21.22
C LEU A 112 11.76 -55.57 20.01
N ASN A 113 10.56 -55.17 19.52
CA ASN A 113 10.07 -55.63 18.25
C ASN A 113 10.76 -54.82 17.14
N ASN A 114 11.85 -55.35 16.58
CA ASN A 114 12.74 -54.63 15.66
C ASN A 114 12.90 -55.36 14.33
N PRO A 115 12.36 -54.82 13.18
CA PRO A 115 11.76 -53.49 13.02
C PRO A 115 10.30 -53.38 13.52
N ALA A 116 9.97 -52.22 14.09
CA ALA A 116 8.61 -51.92 14.57
C ALA A 116 7.82 -51.10 13.57
N SER A 117 6.54 -51.36 13.42
CA SER A 117 5.60 -50.51 12.68
C SER A 117 4.85 -49.61 13.64
N ALA A 118 4.55 -48.37 13.24
CA ALA A 118 3.72 -47.45 13.99
C ALA A 118 2.68 -46.83 13.07
N TYR A 119 1.43 -46.91 13.46
CA TYR A 119 0.30 -46.26 12.79
C TYR A 119 -0.32 -45.28 13.76
N GLN A 120 -0.47 -44.03 13.33
CA GLN A 120 -1.04 -42.98 14.16
C GLN A 120 -2.02 -42.15 13.34
N ALA A 121 -3.19 -41.88 13.87
CA ALA A 121 -4.08 -40.83 13.40
C ALA A 121 -4.59 -40.05 14.62
N ALA A 122 -4.47 -38.74 14.56
CA ALA A 122 -4.89 -37.88 15.66
C ALA A 122 -5.47 -36.57 15.16
N LEU A 123 -6.48 -36.09 15.87
CA LEU A 123 -6.91 -34.70 15.84
C LEU A 123 -6.09 -33.93 16.86
N SER A 124 -5.61 -32.76 16.49
CA SER A 124 -4.85 -31.88 17.38
C SER A 124 -5.51 -30.51 17.47
N VAL A 125 -5.58 -29.98 18.67
CA VAL A 125 -6.01 -28.63 18.97
C VAL A 125 -4.84 -27.88 19.57
N SER A 126 -4.55 -26.70 19.09
CA SER A 126 -3.60 -25.78 19.70
C SER A 126 -4.19 -24.39 19.82
N TRP A 127 -3.98 -23.75 20.96
CA TRP A 127 -4.46 -22.41 21.22
C TRP A 127 -3.53 -21.66 22.16
N GLU A 128 -3.14 -20.44 21.76
CA GLU A 128 -2.43 -19.52 22.62
C GLU A 128 -3.42 -18.62 23.36
N LEU A 129 -3.35 -18.61 24.69
CA LEU A 129 -4.12 -17.69 25.50
C LEU A 129 -3.44 -16.33 25.49
N ASP A 130 -4.01 -15.38 24.76
CA ASP A 130 -3.46 -14.04 24.57
C ASP A 130 -3.67 -13.16 25.82
N LEU A 131 -2.97 -13.47 26.90
CA LEU A 131 -3.08 -12.73 28.18
C LEU A 131 -2.46 -11.33 28.08
N TRP A 132 -1.35 -11.21 27.34
CA TRP A 132 -0.59 -9.97 27.21
C TRP A 132 -0.97 -9.12 26.00
N GLY A 133 -1.87 -9.63 25.17
CA GLY A 133 -2.38 -8.91 24.00
C GLY A 133 -1.48 -8.97 22.76
N ARG A 134 -0.53 -9.91 22.70
CA ARG A 134 0.35 -10.07 21.54
C ARG A 134 -0.45 -10.26 20.24
N VAL A 135 -1.32 -11.27 20.21
CA VAL A 135 -2.14 -11.61 19.03
C VAL A 135 -3.19 -10.52 18.75
N ARG A 136 -3.74 -9.91 19.79
CA ARG A 136 -4.65 -8.75 19.64
C ARG A 136 -3.95 -7.57 18.97
N ARG A 137 -2.72 -7.23 19.40
CA ARG A 137 -1.91 -6.14 18.79
C ARG A 137 -1.48 -6.48 17.36
N GLU A 138 -1.11 -7.72 17.07
CA GLU A 138 -0.86 -8.18 15.69
C GLU A 138 -2.09 -8.04 14.80
N SER A 139 -3.27 -8.42 15.31
CA SER A 139 -4.54 -8.26 14.60
C SER A 139 -4.92 -6.78 14.40
N GLU A 140 -4.65 -5.91 15.38
CA GLU A 140 -4.82 -4.46 15.28
C GLU A 140 -3.91 -3.89 14.18
N ALA A 141 -2.64 -4.27 14.15
CA ALA A 141 -1.68 -3.87 13.11
C ALA A 141 -2.13 -4.32 11.71
N ALA A 142 -2.57 -5.58 11.58
CA ALA A 142 -3.06 -6.11 10.30
C ALA A 142 -4.34 -5.39 9.84
N ARG A 143 -5.25 -5.04 10.75
CA ARG A 143 -6.44 -4.23 10.45
C ARG A 143 -6.07 -2.84 9.97
N ALA A 144 -5.13 -2.17 10.65
CA ALA A 144 -4.67 -0.85 10.25
C ALA A 144 -4.00 -0.89 8.86
N ASN A 145 -3.19 -1.92 8.56
CA ASN A 145 -2.61 -2.12 7.23
C ASN A 145 -3.67 -2.34 6.14
N LEU A 146 -4.75 -3.06 6.44
CA LEU A 146 -5.90 -3.19 5.52
C LEU A 146 -6.53 -1.82 5.23
N LEU A 147 -6.75 -1.01 6.26
CA LEU A 147 -7.31 0.35 6.10
C LEU A 147 -6.34 1.24 5.32
N ALA A 148 -5.02 1.18 5.59
CA ALA A 148 -4.01 1.89 4.83
C ALA A 148 -4.03 1.52 3.34
N THR A 149 -4.16 0.23 3.01
CA THR A 149 -4.25 -0.25 1.63
C THR A 149 -5.54 0.23 0.94
N ASN A 150 -6.64 0.33 1.68
CA ASN A 150 -7.89 0.89 1.14
C ASN A 150 -7.75 2.39 0.82
N GLU A 151 -7.07 3.16 1.68
CA GLU A 151 -6.78 4.57 1.39
C GLU A 151 -5.81 4.72 0.21
N ALA A 152 -4.80 3.85 0.07
CA ALA A 152 -3.94 3.80 -1.11
C ALA A 152 -4.76 3.58 -2.40
N ARG A 153 -5.76 2.68 -2.40
CA ARG A 153 -6.68 2.49 -3.52
C ARG A 153 -7.46 3.77 -3.84
N ARG A 154 -7.92 4.50 -2.83
CA ARG A 154 -8.58 5.82 -3.03
C ARG A 154 -7.64 6.83 -3.68
N GLY A 155 -6.35 6.84 -3.29
CA GLY A 155 -5.31 7.65 -3.92
C GLY A 155 -5.13 7.33 -5.40
N VAL A 156 -5.10 6.03 -5.76
CA VAL A 156 -5.02 5.58 -7.17
C VAL A 156 -6.24 6.06 -7.98
N VAL A 157 -7.44 5.94 -7.42
CA VAL A 157 -8.68 6.42 -8.07
C VAL A 157 -8.63 7.93 -8.28
N LEU A 158 -8.23 8.70 -7.28
CA LEU A 158 -8.10 10.16 -7.38
C LEU A 158 -7.11 10.56 -8.47
N SER A 159 -5.93 9.95 -8.49
CA SER A 159 -4.90 10.20 -9.50
C SER A 159 -5.35 9.82 -10.91
N LEU A 160 -6.10 8.73 -11.05
CA LEU A 160 -6.65 8.30 -12.34
C LEU A 160 -7.64 9.32 -12.87
N VAL A 161 -8.62 9.73 -12.06
CA VAL A 161 -9.64 10.71 -12.46
C VAL A 161 -9.00 12.03 -12.86
N ALA A 162 -8.04 12.53 -12.06
CA ALA A 162 -7.29 13.73 -12.37
C ALA A 162 -6.50 13.58 -13.67
N GLY A 163 -5.82 12.45 -13.87
CA GLY A 163 -5.04 12.15 -15.08
C GLY A 163 -5.90 12.08 -16.34
N VAL A 164 -7.08 11.46 -16.28
CA VAL A 164 -8.02 11.40 -17.41
C VAL A 164 -8.51 12.81 -17.75
N ALA A 165 -8.95 13.59 -16.75
CA ALA A 165 -9.43 14.95 -16.97
C ALA A 165 -8.33 15.84 -17.57
N GLN A 166 -7.11 15.80 -17.02
CA GLN A 166 -5.97 16.57 -17.50
C GLN A 166 -5.64 16.25 -18.96
N ASN A 167 -5.50 14.97 -19.32
CA ASN A 167 -5.17 14.55 -20.69
C ASN A 167 -6.30 14.90 -21.66
N TYR A 168 -7.57 14.76 -21.24
CA TYR A 168 -8.70 15.15 -22.08
C TYR A 168 -8.72 16.67 -22.35
N LEU A 169 -8.55 17.51 -21.33
CA LEU A 169 -8.50 18.96 -21.47
C LEU A 169 -7.30 19.39 -22.34
N GLN A 170 -6.14 18.74 -22.16
CA GLN A 170 -4.98 18.95 -23.00
C GLN A 170 -5.28 18.60 -24.46
N LEU A 171 -5.96 17.51 -24.73
CA LEU A 171 -6.38 17.10 -26.06
C LEU A 171 -7.31 18.15 -26.70
N ARG A 172 -8.29 18.68 -25.93
CA ARG A 172 -9.17 19.75 -26.42
C ARG A 172 -8.40 21.05 -26.71
N GLY A 173 -7.40 21.38 -25.88
CA GLY A 173 -6.51 22.51 -26.11
C GLY A 173 -5.68 22.38 -27.41
N LEU A 174 -5.14 21.19 -27.65
CA LEU A 174 -4.39 20.87 -28.86
C LEU A 174 -5.28 20.92 -30.12
N ASP A 175 -6.53 20.44 -30.04
CA ASP A 175 -7.50 20.56 -31.14
C ASP A 175 -7.76 22.03 -31.47
N GLY A 176 -7.91 22.90 -30.46
CA GLY A 176 -8.04 24.36 -30.64
C GLY A 176 -6.80 24.98 -31.27
N GLN A 177 -5.60 24.60 -30.80
CA GLN A 177 -4.33 25.06 -31.38
C GLN A 177 -4.19 24.65 -32.86
N LEU A 178 -4.57 23.40 -33.19
CA LEU A 178 -4.56 22.89 -34.56
C LEU A 178 -5.49 23.72 -35.47
N ALA A 179 -6.69 24.03 -34.98
CA ALA A 179 -7.66 24.84 -35.72
C ALA A 179 -7.11 26.26 -36.01
N VAL A 180 -6.48 26.90 -35.01
CA VAL A 180 -5.82 28.22 -35.19
C VAL A 180 -4.64 28.12 -36.13
N ALA A 181 -3.78 27.10 -36.02
CA ALA A 181 -2.62 26.93 -36.90
C ALA A 181 -3.05 26.72 -38.35
N LYS A 182 -4.09 25.93 -38.65
CA LYS A 182 -4.65 25.75 -40.00
C LYS A 182 -5.24 27.05 -40.56
N LYS A 183 -5.95 27.83 -39.73
CA LYS A 183 -6.47 29.13 -40.14
C LYS A 183 -5.33 30.13 -40.47
N THR A 184 -4.30 30.18 -39.63
CA THR A 184 -3.12 31.01 -39.83
C THR A 184 -2.38 30.64 -41.13
N LEU A 185 -2.20 29.35 -41.39
CA LEU A 185 -1.61 28.84 -42.60
C LEU A 185 -2.40 29.30 -43.86
N GLY A 186 -3.75 29.22 -43.78
CA GLY A 186 -4.62 29.74 -44.86
C GLY A 186 -4.40 31.22 -45.13
N THR A 187 -4.30 32.06 -44.09
CA THR A 187 -4.02 33.49 -44.20
C THR A 187 -2.65 33.78 -44.85
N TYR A 188 -1.61 33.02 -44.45
CA TYR A 188 -0.29 33.17 -45.07
C TYR A 188 -0.28 32.67 -46.51
N ALA A 189 -1.04 31.64 -46.88
CA ALA A 189 -1.18 31.19 -48.26
C ALA A 189 -1.80 32.29 -49.17
N GLU A 190 -2.80 33.02 -48.68
CA GLU A 190 -3.38 34.17 -49.39
C GLU A 190 -2.38 35.31 -49.51
N SER A 191 -1.59 35.59 -48.47
CA SER A 191 -0.53 36.60 -48.50
C SER A 191 0.54 36.25 -49.54
N VAL A 192 0.98 35.00 -49.65
CA VAL A 192 1.92 34.56 -50.68
C VAL A 192 1.36 34.80 -52.05
N LYS A 193 0.10 34.44 -52.33
CA LYS A 193 -0.56 34.69 -53.62
C LYS A 193 -0.60 36.18 -53.97
N LEU A 194 -0.90 37.03 -52.99
CA LEU A 194 -0.93 38.49 -53.18
C LEU A 194 0.46 39.03 -53.55
N PHE A 195 1.50 38.66 -52.78
CA PHE A 195 2.86 39.12 -53.06
C PHE A 195 3.41 38.61 -54.42
N GLU A 196 3.05 37.37 -54.80
CA GLU A 196 3.39 36.83 -56.14
C GLU A 196 2.73 37.61 -57.27
N LEU A 197 1.46 38.01 -57.07
CA LEU A 197 0.75 38.85 -58.06
C LEU A 197 1.37 40.22 -58.14
N GLN A 198 1.65 40.87 -57.03
CA GLN A 198 2.32 42.19 -56.97
C GLN A 198 3.73 42.15 -57.60
N PHE A 199 4.48 41.08 -57.39
CA PHE A 199 5.78 40.87 -58.02
C PHE A 199 5.66 40.75 -59.56
N LYS A 200 4.67 39.96 -60.02
CA LYS A 200 4.39 39.81 -61.44
C LYS A 200 4.14 41.16 -62.15
N TYR A 201 3.52 42.11 -61.45
CA TYR A 201 3.27 43.48 -61.96
C TYR A 201 4.34 44.52 -61.59
N GLY A 202 5.49 44.05 -61.04
CA GLY A 202 6.62 44.94 -60.72
C GLY A 202 6.42 45.85 -59.51
N GLN A 203 5.42 45.59 -58.67
CA GLN A 203 5.08 46.46 -57.53
C GLN A 203 5.90 46.12 -56.26
N VAL A 204 6.45 44.93 -56.15
CA VAL A 204 7.27 44.48 -55.00
C VAL A 204 8.50 43.74 -55.49
N SER A 205 9.50 43.61 -54.60
CA SER A 205 10.73 42.82 -54.86
C SER A 205 10.53 41.32 -54.64
N GLN A 206 11.38 40.50 -55.27
CA GLN A 206 11.41 39.07 -55.06
C GLN A 206 11.70 38.73 -53.61
N MET A 207 12.39 39.59 -52.85
CA MET A 207 12.65 39.42 -51.41
C MET A 207 11.35 39.36 -50.60
N ASN A 208 10.35 40.18 -50.93
CA ASN A 208 9.04 40.21 -50.26
C ASN A 208 8.28 38.91 -50.49
N VAL A 209 8.33 38.34 -51.70
CA VAL A 209 7.75 37.03 -52.00
C VAL A 209 8.45 35.91 -51.21
N ALA A 210 9.80 35.94 -51.18
CA ALA A 210 10.58 34.96 -50.42
C ALA A 210 10.28 35.00 -48.90
N GLN A 211 10.11 36.22 -48.37
CA GLN A 211 9.75 36.42 -46.95
C GLN A 211 8.34 35.90 -46.65
N ALA A 212 7.36 36.17 -47.51
CA ALA A 212 6.00 35.65 -47.35
C ALA A 212 5.96 34.12 -47.42
N ARG A 213 6.71 33.51 -48.35
CA ARG A 213 6.86 32.04 -48.41
C ARG A 213 7.52 31.47 -47.15
N SER A 214 8.59 32.11 -46.64
CA SER A 214 9.23 31.66 -45.39
C SER A 214 8.26 31.65 -44.20
N GLN A 215 7.38 32.64 -44.09
CA GLN A 215 6.34 32.70 -43.07
C GLN A 215 5.31 31.56 -43.23
N TYR A 216 4.90 31.31 -44.49
CA TYR A 216 4.00 30.20 -44.81
C TYR A 216 4.60 28.85 -44.45
N GLU A 217 5.84 28.57 -44.85
CA GLU A 217 6.52 27.29 -44.55
C GLU A 217 6.77 27.12 -43.05
N THR A 218 7.08 28.20 -42.33
CA THR A 218 7.23 28.17 -40.87
C THR A 218 5.91 27.79 -40.18
N ALA A 219 4.79 28.38 -40.63
CA ALA A 219 3.48 28.02 -40.10
C ALA A 219 3.06 26.61 -40.50
N ALA A 220 3.38 26.15 -41.71
CA ALA A 220 3.12 24.80 -42.17
C ALA A 220 3.85 23.74 -41.32
N ALA A 221 5.10 24.02 -40.93
CA ALA A 221 5.91 23.11 -40.11
C ALA A 221 5.37 22.90 -38.68
N GLN A 222 4.55 23.80 -38.14
CA GLN A 222 3.95 23.68 -36.83
C GLN A 222 2.81 22.61 -36.78
N ILE A 223 2.08 22.46 -37.91
CA ILE A 223 0.91 21.57 -37.96
C ILE A 223 1.26 20.09 -37.64
N PRO A 224 2.28 19.46 -38.27
CA PRO A 224 2.66 18.09 -37.96
C PRO A 224 3.10 17.91 -36.51
N GLN A 225 3.70 18.91 -35.87
CA GLN A 225 4.10 18.87 -34.47
C GLN A 225 2.87 18.78 -33.54
N ILE A 226 1.85 19.61 -33.81
CA ILE A 226 0.60 19.59 -33.04
C ILE A 226 -0.15 18.27 -33.29
N GLU A 227 -0.22 17.78 -34.52
CA GLU A 227 -0.86 16.51 -34.85
C GLU A 227 -0.17 15.32 -34.14
N THR A 228 1.17 15.34 -34.02
CA THR A 228 1.92 14.35 -33.23
C THR A 228 1.55 14.39 -31.75
N GLN A 229 1.46 15.60 -31.16
CA GLN A 229 1.06 15.76 -29.76
C GLN A 229 -0.38 15.29 -29.53
N ILE A 230 -1.29 15.53 -30.47
CA ILE A 230 -2.66 15.02 -30.44
C ILE A 230 -2.66 13.49 -30.40
N ALA A 231 -1.90 12.84 -31.28
CA ALA A 231 -1.81 11.38 -31.33
C ALA A 231 -1.26 10.81 -30.02
N GLN A 232 -0.16 11.37 -29.50
CA GLN A 232 0.43 10.94 -28.23
C GLN A 232 -0.52 11.12 -27.04
N THR A 233 -1.25 12.24 -26.99
CA THR A 233 -2.21 12.50 -25.93
C THR A 233 -3.42 11.55 -26.01
N GLN A 234 -3.88 11.20 -27.22
CA GLN A 234 -4.93 10.20 -27.42
C GLN A 234 -4.49 8.81 -26.93
N ASP A 235 -3.27 8.41 -27.26
CA ASP A 235 -2.74 7.11 -26.84
C ASP A 235 -2.58 7.04 -25.32
N ALA A 236 -2.06 8.12 -24.70
CA ALA A 236 -1.97 8.22 -23.24
C ALA A 236 -3.35 8.13 -22.57
N LEU A 237 -4.36 8.81 -23.14
CA LEU A 237 -5.73 8.76 -22.63
C LEU A 237 -6.34 7.36 -22.81
N ALA A 238 -6.12 6.70 -23.94
CA ALA A 238 -6.59 5.34 -24.17
C ALA A 238 -6.02 4.35 -23.13
N ILE A 239 -4.74 4.49 -22.78
CA ILE A 239 -4.11 3.67 -21.71
C ILE A 239 -4.77 3.93 -20.36
N LEU A 240 -5.02 5.20 -19.99
CA LEU A 240 -5.70 5.55 -18.74
C LEU A 240 -7.11 4.98 -18.68
N VAL A 241 -7.85 5.01 -19.77
CA VAL A 241 -9.19 4.43 -19.89
C VAL A 241 -9.17 2.89 -19.89
N GLY A 242 -8.01 2.29 -20.16
CA GLY A 242 -7.82 0.82 -20.12
C GLY A 242 -8.17 0.12 -21.43
N ARG A 243 -8.13 0.82 -22.56
CA ARG A 243 -8.34 0.28 -23.90
C ARG A 243 -7.10 0.43 -24.77
N ASN A 244 -7.11 -0.26 -25.93
CA ASN A 244 -6.04 -0.10 -26.93
C ASN A 244 -6.03 1.31 -27.52
N PRO A 245 -4.84 1.83 -27.96
CA PRO A 245 -4.72 3.08 -28.67
C PRO A 245 -5.73 3.21 -29.81
N GLY A 246 -6.35 4.40 -29.92
CA GLY A 246 -7.36 4.64 -30.95
C GLY A 246 -8.00 6.02 -30.76
N PRO A 247 -8.90 6.40 -31.69
CA PRO A 247 -9.52 7.72 -31.67
C PRO A 247 -10.36 7.92 -30.38
N ILE A 248 -10.19 9.09 -29.80
CA ILE A 248 -10.98 9.56 -28.67
C ILE A 248 -12.10 10.46 -29.18
N LEU A 249 -13.33 10.23 -28.72
CA LEU A 249 -14.46 11.11 -29.03
C LEU A 249 -14.19 12.53 -28.51
N ARG A 250 -14.66 13.53 -29.27
CA ARG A 250 -14.56 14.94 -28.92
C ARG A 250 -15.90 15.43 -28.43
N GLY A 251 -15.91 16.01 -27.24
CA GLY A 251 -17.07 16.71 -26.70
C GLY A 251 -17.04 18.19 -27.04
N LYS A 252 -17.33 19.04 -26.06
CA LYS A 252 -17.35 20.49 -26.24
C LYS A 252 -15.97 21.06 -26.56
N PRO A 253 -15.85 22.13 -27.38
CA PRO A 253 -14.58 22.84 -27.56
C PRO A 253 -14.13 23.46 -26.22
N ILE A 254 -12.81 23.68 -26.07
CA ILE A 254 -12.23 24.08 -24.79
C ILE A 254 -12.79 25.41 -24.26
N GLU A 255 -13.15 26.30 -25.17
CA GLU A 255 -13.71 27.63 -24.87
C GLU A 255 -15.14 27.55 -24.31
N ALA A 256 -15.83 26.43 -24.51
CA ALA A 256 -17.19 26.19 -24.02
C ALA A 256 -17.25 25.38 -22.72
N LEU A 257 -16.07 24.97 -22.17
CA LEU A 257 -15.97 24.27 -20.91
C LEU A 257 -15.98 25.28 -19.74
N THR A 258 -16.73 24.95 -18.71
CA THR A 258 -16.75 25.79 -17.48
C THR A 258 -15.78 25.19 -16.47
N PRO A 259 -14.76 25.92 -16.00
CA PRO A 259 -13.88 25.44 -14.96
C PRO A 259 -14.67 25.12 -13.66
N PRO A 260 -14.42 24.00 -12.99
CA PRO A 260 -15.09 23.68 -11.73
C PRO A 260 -14.72 24.70 -10.64
N ALA A 261 -15.68 25.05 -9.81
CA ALA A 261 -15.43 25.88 -8.64
C ALA A 261 -14.59 25.09 -7.62
N VAL A 262 -13.46 25.67 -7.20
CA VAL A 262 -12.62 25.03 -6.16
C VAL A 262 -13.29 25.24 -4.81
N PRO A 263 -13.70 24.16 -4.09
CA PRO A 263 -14.37 24.30 -2.81
C PRO A 263 -13.44 24.87 -1.74
N SER A 264 -13.92 25.82 -0.97
CA SER A 264 -13.24 26.38 0.19
C SER A 264 -13.54 25.52 1.41
N GLY A 265 -12.74 24.49 1.66
CA GLY A 265 -12.75 23.80 2.96
C GLY A 265 -11.79 24.46 3.96
N LEU A 266 -11.92 24.12 5.26
CA LEU A 266 -10.88 24.47 6.22
C LEU A 266 -9.60 23.68 5.91
N PRO A 267 -8.40 24.27 6.05
CA PRO A 267 -7.14 23.54 5.85
C PRO A 267 -7.04 22.26 6.67
N SER A 268 -7.56 22.27 7.92
CA SER A 268 -7.64 21.09 8.80
C SER A 268 -8.50 19.95 8.22
N SER A 269 -9.54 20.25 7.45
CA SER A 269 -10.38 19.21 6.84
C SER A 269 -9.65 18.41 5.76
N LEU A 270 -8.61 18.97 5.15
CA LEU A 270 -7.77 18.25 4.18
C LEU A 270 -6.97 17.12 4.82
N LEU A 271 -6.59 17.25 6.10
CA LEU A 271 -5.88 16.21 6.85
C LEU A 271 -6.73 14.93 6.98
N GLU A 272 -8.06 15.07 6.98
CA GLU A 272 -8.98 13.93 7.07
C GLU A 272 -9.43 13.40 5.70
N ARG A 273 -9.40 14.25 4.68
CA ARG A 273 -9.92 13.94 3.34
C ARG A 273 -8.85 13.40 2.37
N ARG A 274 -7.58 13.76 2.56
CA ARG A 274 -6.46 13.32 1.71
C ARG A 274 -6.17 11.84 1.94
N PRO A 275 -6.29 10.99 0.90
CA PRO A 275 -6.07 9.54 1.04
C PRO A 275 -4.63 9.19 1.44
N ASP A 276 -3.64 9.96 0.99
CA ASP A 276 -2.23 9.75 1.32
C ASP A 276 -1.92 9.99 2.80
N LEU A 277 -2.55 11.02 3.40
CA LEU A 277 -2.42 11.30 4.84
C LEU A 277 -3.16 10.24 5.67
N ALA A 278 -4.39 9.88 5.26
CA ALA A 278 -5.15 8.83 5.92
C ALA A 278 -4.40 7.47 5.84
N GLN A 279 -3.77 7.15 4.71
CA GLN A 279 -2.90 5.99 4.56
C GLN A 279 -1.73 6.02 5.55
N SER A 280 -1.01 7.15 5.63
CA SER A 280 0.13 7.31 6.54
C SER A 280 -0.29 7.21 8.01
N GLU A 281 -1.45 7.73 8.37
CA GLU A 281 -2.00 7.61 9.73
C GLU A 281 -2.31 6.14 10.07
N GLN A 282 -2.92 5.39 9.15
CA GLN A 282 -3.17 3.96 9.37
C GLN A 282 -1.88 3.15 9.48
N GLN A 283 -0.84 3.49 8.72
CA GLN A 283 0.49 2.88 8.85
C GLN A 283 1.12 3.19 10.22
N LEU A 284 0.94 4.41 10.73
CA LEU A 284 1.39 4.80 12.07
C LEU A 284 0.66 4.00 13.16
N ILE A 285 -0.66 3.79 13.02
CA ILE A 285 -1.44 2.94 13.91
C ILE A 285 -0.90 1.51 13.90
N ALA A 286 -0.62 0.95 12.71
CA ALA A 286 -0.07 -0.37 12.56
C ALA A 286 1.31 -0.51 13.26
N ALA A 287 2.20 0.44 13.03
CA ALA A 287 3.53 0.46 13.66
C ALA A 287 3.43 0.58 15.19
N ASN A 288 2.53 1.43 15.69
CA ASN A 288 2.30 1.56 17.13
C ASN A 288 1.79 0.24 17.76
N ALA A 289 0.87 -0.45 17.08
CA ALA A 289 0.38 -1.75 17.54
C ALA A 289 1.50 -2.82 17.55
N GLN A 290 2.41 -2.79 16.56
CA GLN A 290 3.57 -3.69 16.52
C GLN A 290 4.53 -3.51 17.70
N ILE A 291 4.67 -2.30 18.25
CA ILE A 291 5.43 -2.08 19.49
C ILE A 291 4.81 -2.89 20.63
N GLY A 292 3.48 -2.89 20.73
CA GLY A 292 2.78 -3.69 21.75
C GLY A 292 3.00 -5.17 21.57
N ALA A 293 2.89 -5.68 20.35
CA ALA A 293 3.16 -7.09 20.03
C ALA A 293 4.60 -7.50 20.36
N ALA A 294 5.60 -6.67 20.00
CA ALA A 294 7.00 -6.91 20.32
C ALA A 294 7.28 -6.88 21.83
N LYS A 295 6.70 -5.93 22.57
CA LYS A 295 6.81 -5.87 24.04
C LYS A 295 6.19 -7.08 24.73
N ALA A 296 5.13 -7.63 24.17
CA ALA A 296 4.49 -8.84 24.73
C ALA A 296 5.42 -10.07 24.72
N LEU A 297 6.44 -10.10 23.86
CA LEU A 297 7.43 -11.19 23.80
C LEU A 297 8.37 -11.25 25.03
N TYR A 298 8.41 -10.23 25.87
CA TYR A 298 9.13 -10.30 27.15
C TYR A 298 8.40 -11.16 28.19
N TYR A 299 7.10 -11.41 27.99
CA TYR A 299 6.25 -12.09 28.95
C TYR A 299 6.05 -13.57 28.59
N PRO A 300 5.77 -14.42 29.57
CA PRO A 300 5.49 -15.84 29.33
C PRO A 300 4.25 -16.02 28.44
N GLN A 301 4.34 -16.91 27.46
CA GLN A 301 3.22 -17.30 26.59
C GLN A 301 2.52 -18.54 27.19
N PHE A 302 1.20 -18.54 27.19
CA PHE A 302 0.36 -19.59 27.70
C PHE A 302 -0.29 -20.35 26.55
N GLY A 303 0.11 -21.62 26.37
CA GLY A 303 -0.43 -22.49 25.34
C GLY A 303 -1.31 -23.58 25.91
N LEU A 304 -2.42 -23.85 25.24
CA LEU A 304 -3.25 -25.02 25.45
C LEU A 304 -3.13 -25.94 24.26
N SER A 305 -2.94 -27.22 24.50
CA SER A 305 -2.93 -28.25 23.45
C SER A 305 -3.74 -29.46 23.85
N ALA A 306 -4.42 -30.03 22.88
CA ALA A 306 -5.14 -31.29 23.05
C ALA A 306 -4.90 -32.18 21.84
N ASN A 307 -4.73 -33.46 22.07
CA ASN A 307 -4.68 -34.48 21.04
C ASN A 307 -5.65 -35.60 21.37
N TYR A 308 -6.37 -36.10 20.39
CA TYR A 308 -7.24 -37.28 20.49
C TYR A 308 -7.10 -38.11 19.21
N GLY A 309 -6.81 -39.39 19.37
CA GLY A 309 -6.62 -40.25 18.21
C GLY A 309 -6.36 -41.71 18.55
N SER A 310 -5.80 -42.42 17.61
CA SER A 310 -5.38 -43.80 17.73
C SER A 310 -3.90 -43.96 17.42
N VAL A 311 -3.23 -44.81 18.22
CA VAL A 311 -1.83 -45.20 17.99
C VAL A 311 -1.76 -46.73 18.12
N SER A 312 -1.20 -47.43 17.12
CA SER A 312 -1.09 -48.88 17.10
C SER A 312 0.16 -49.37 16.36
N ALA A 313 0.73 -50.46 16.81
CA ALA A 313 1.81 -51.18 16.12
C ALA A 313 1.32 -52.05 14.95
N ALA A 314 0.01 -52.40 14.94
CA ALA A 314 -0.60 -53.19 13.90
C ALA A 314 -1.85 -52.49 13.35
N LEU A 315 -2.00 -52.50 12.02
CA LEU A 315 -3.15 -51.85 11.35
C LEU A 315 -4.48 -52.53 11.73
N SER A 316 -4.48 -53.83 11.99
CA SER A 316 -5.67 -54.58 12.45
C SER A 316 -6.24 -54.07 13.77
N ASN A 317 -5.42 -53.52 14.64
CA ASN A 317 -5.81 -53.03 15.96
C ASN A 317 -6.02 -51.51 16.02
N PHE A 318 -5.85 -50.84 14.88
CA PHE A 318 -5.80 -49.38 14.84
C PHE A 318 -7.10 -48.70 15.29
N LEU A 319 -8.26 -49.29 14.99
CA LEU A 319 -9.57 -48.75 15.37
C LEU A 319 -10.18 -49.43 16.61
N THR A 320 -9.40 -50.18 17.38
CA THR A 320 -9.87 -50.85 18.61
C THR A 320 -9.75 -49.91 19.82
N GLY A 321 -10.58 -50.11 20.84
CA GLY A 321 -10.58 -49.31 22.06
C GLY A 321 -9.21 -49.13 22.72
N PRO A 322 -8.37 -50.17 22.83
CA PRO A 322 -7.02 -50.07 23.41
C PRO A 322 -6.05 -49.18 22.66
N SER A 323 -6.31 -48.87 21.36
CA SER A 323 -5.47 -47.98 20.54
C SER A 323 -5.76 -46.48 20.74
N VAL A 324 -6.86 -46.15 21.41
CA VAL A 324 -7.26 -44.77 21.66
C VAL A 324 -6.29 -44.12 22.62
N ALA A 325 -5.73 -42.98 22.18
CA ALA A 325 -4.85 -42.15 23.01
C ALA A 325 -5.35 -40.70 22.99
N TRP A 326 -5.30 -40.04 24.12
CA TRP A 326 -5.62 -38.64 24.25
C TRP A 326 -4.66 -37.93 25.18
N MET A 327 -4.45 -36.64 24.95
CA MET A 327 -3.65 -35.80 25.80
C MET A 327 -4.28 -34.41 25.88
N LEU A 328 -4.33 -33.84 27.07
CA LEU A 328 -4.66 -32.44 27.31
C LEU A 328 -3.49 -31.84 28.08
N ALA A 329 -2.90 -30.79 27.55
CA ALA A 329 -1.77 -30.12 28.15
C ALA A 329 -1.94 -28.61 28.16
N ALA A 330 -1.48 -27.98 29.24
CA ALA A 330 -1.28 -26.55 29.33
C ALA A 330 0.21 -26.29 29.55
N GLY A 331 0.79 -25.37 28.80
CA GLY A 331 2.21 -25.06 28.89
C GLY A 331 2.42 -23.57 29.04
N VAL A 332 3.50 -23.20 29.72
CA VAL A 332 3.99 -21.84 29.84
C VAL A 332 5.40 -21.81 29.30
N THR A 333 5.64 -20.98 28.30
CA THR A 333 6.94 -20.82 27.65
C THR A 333 7.34 -19.35 27.58
N GLY A 334 8.62 -19.07 27.79
CA GLY A 334 9.14 -17.70 27.69
C GLY A 334 10.67 -17.69 27.66
N PRO A 335 11.28 -16.62 27.13
CA PRO A 335 12.73 -16.51 27.08
C PRO A 335 13.30 -16.17 28.46
N LEU A 336 14.27 -16.95 28.94
CA LEU A 336 15.11 -16.58 30.08
C LEU A 336 16.32 -15.76 29.64
N PHE A 337 16.90 -16.11 28.49
CA PHE A 337 18.02 -15.43 27.89
C PHE A 337 17.99 -15.63 26.37
N ASN A 338 18.02 -14.55 25.60
CA ASN A 338 18.00 -14.59 24.13
C ASN A 338 18.99 -13.61 23.48
N ALA A 339 20.09 -13.31 24.20
CA ALA A 339 21.17 -12.45 23.71
C ALA A 339 20.70 -11.10 23.10
N GLY A 340 19.63 -10.52 23.64
CA GLY A 340 19.10 -9.22 23.18
C GLY A 340 18.12 -9.28 22.00
N GLN A 341 17.72 -10.46 21.50
CA GLN A 341 16.79 -10.59 20.37
C GLN A 341 15.49 -9.81 20.61
N THR A 342 14.82 -10.01 21.76
CA THR A 342 13.56 -9.31 22.06
C THR A 342 13.79 -7.80 22.25
N ALA A 343 14.91 -7.39 22.85
CA ALA A 343 15.25 -5.98 22.99
C ALA A 343 15.42 -5.30 21.62
N GLY A 344 16.19 -5.92 20.72
CA GLY A 344 16.36 -5.43 19.35
C GLY A 344 15.05 -5.38 18.56
N GLN A 345 14.14 -6.35 18.77
CA GLN A 345 12.84 -6.36 18.10
C GLN A 345 11.93 -5.21 18.60
N VAL A 346 11.93 -4.93 19.89
CA VAL A 346 11.20 -3.80 20.47
C VAL A 346 11.80 -2.48 20.00
N GLU A 347 13.12 -2.38 19.97
CA GLU A 347 13.84 -1.20 19.51
C GLU A 347 13.53 -0.91 18.04
N SER A 348 13.65 -1.90 17.15
CA SER A 348 13.31 -1.75 15.72
C SER A 348 11.86 -1.32 15.49
N SER A 349 10.91 -1.89 16.23
CA SER A 349 9.50 -1.49 16.17
C SER A 349 9.29 -0.05 16.67
N THR A 350 10.05 0.38 17.68
CA THR A 350 9.95 1.73 18.26
C THR A 350 10.52 2.78 17.31
N PHE A 351 11.63 2.52 16.65
CA PHE A 351 12.24 3.46 15.70
C PHE A 351 11.45 3.64 14.40
N SER A 352 10.56 2.72 14.05
CA SER A 352 9.69 2.89 12.87
C SER A 352 8.62 3.98 13.08
N VAL A 353 8.17 4.23 14.29
CA VAL A 353 7.11 5.20 14.62
C VAL A 353 7.51 6.66 14.39
N PRO A 354 8.69 7.17 14.81
CA PRO A 354 9.10 8.55 14.54
C PRO A 354 9.16 8.91 13.07
N ALA A 355 9.59 7.97 12.20
CA ALA A 355 9.63 8.17 10.76
C ALA A 355 8.23 8.45 10.20
N PHE A 356 7.23 7.64 10.56
CA PHE A 356 5.84 7.87 10.15
C PHE A 356 5.24 9.16 10.76
N THR A 357 5.56 9.47 12.02
CA THR A 357 5.09 10.71 12.68
C THR A 357 5.62 11.94 11.97
N ALA A 358 6.88 11.94 11.55
CA ALA A 358 7.49 13.03 10.79
C ALA A 358 6.81 13.22 9.42
N CYS A 359 6.43 12.12 8.75
CA CYS A 359 5.68 12.16 7.50
C CYS A 359 4.30 12.80 7.68
N VAL A 360 3.53 12.35 8.65
CA VAL A 360 2.20 12.89 8.96
C VAL A 360 2.27 14.38 9.29
N LYS A 361 3.24 14.80 10.11
CA LYS A 361 3.43 16.21 10.47
C LYS A 361 3.81 17.11 9.30
N ARG A 362 4.56 16.59 8.30
CA ARG A 362 4.93 17.33 7.10
C ARG A 362 3.82 17.36 6.04
N GLY A 363 2.71 16.64 6.24
CA GLY A 363 1.65 16.50 5.25
C GLY A 363 2.11 15.82 3.96
N ALA A 364 3.12 14.97 4.07
CA ALA A 364 3.76 14.27 2.96
C ALA A 364 3.23 12.84 2.87
N GLY A 365 2.93 12.38 1.64
CA GLY A 365 2.52 11.00 1.40
C GLY A 365 3.67 9.99 1.55
N PRO A 366 3.38 8.69 1.62
CA PRO A 366 4.38 7.63 1.88
C PRO A 366 5.54 7.60 0.88
N SER A 367 5.31 7.98 -0.37
CA SER A 367 6.33 8.02 -1.42
C SER A 367 7.40 9.09 -1.23
N SER A 368 7.09 10.16 -0.49
CA SER A 368 8.03 11.24 -0.17
C SER A 368 8.74 11.07 1.18
N CYS A 369 8.43 9.99 1.90
CA CYS A 369 9.01 9.68 3.21
C CYS A 369 10.20 8.70 3.17
N SER A 370 10.60 8.25 1.99
CA SER A 370 11.74 7.31 1.80
C SER A 370 13.12 7.96 1.98
N GLU A 371 13.21 9.28 2.07
CA GLU A 371 14.44 9.96 2.45
C GLU A 371 14.59 9.86 3.97
N THR A 372 15.56 9.06 4.39
CA THR A 372 15.98 8.92 5.78
C THR A 372 16.24 10.30 6.38
N PRO A 373 15.64 10.64 7.54
CA PRO A 373 16.09 11.82 8.27
C PRO A 373 17.56 11.61 8.62
N GLU A 374 18.41 12.55 8.30
CA GLU A 374 19.76 12.61 8.89
C GLU A 374 19.59 12.45 10.40
N VAL A 375 19.99 11.30 10.89
CA VAL A 375 20.12 11.06 12.32
C VAL A 375 21.21 12.02 12.76
N SER A 376 20.82 13.14 13.37
CA SER A 376 21.72 13.95 14.17
C SER A 376 22.25 13.01 15.25
N THR A 377 23.47 12.52 15.02
CA THR A 377 24.27 11.75 15.97
C THR A 377 24.69 12.66 17.12
N GLU A 378 23.75 13.02 17.99
CA GLU A 378 24.07 13.24 19.38
C GLU A 378 24.05 11.86 20.05
N ALA A 379 25.10 11.11 19.77
CA ALA A 379 25.43 9.88 20.45
C ALA A 379 25.67 10.22 21.92
N THR A 380 24.69 9.90 22.75
CA THR A 380 24.94 9.67 24.17
C THR A 380 25.89 8.47 24.24
N GLN A 381 27.18 8.73 24.40
CA GLN A 381 28.19 7.71 24.62
C GLN A 381 27.74 6.81 25.77
N PRO A 382 27.71 5.49 25.61
CA PRO A 382 27.54 4.60 26.75
C PRO A 382 28.76 4.79 27.69
N ALA A 383 28.48 4.98 28.97
CA ALA A 383 29.50 5.08 30.01
C ALA A 383 30.47 3.88 29.92
N PRO A 384 31.79 4.09 30.08
CA PRO A 384 32.74 3.00 29.98
C PRO A 384 32.51 2.01 31.13
N MET A 385 32.26 0.74 30.79
CA MET A 385 32.29 -0.37 31.75
C MET A 385 33.70 -0.41 32.37
N ARG A 386 33.75 -0.08 33.67
CA ARG A 386 34.94 -0.35 34.49
C ARG A 386 35.14 -1.87 34.58
N MET A 387 36.08 -2.38 33.81
CA MET A 387 36.69 -3.70 34.07
C MET A 387 37.42 -3.61 35.40
N SER A 388 36.84 -4.15 36.47
CA SER A 388 37.59 -4.46 37.68
C SER A 388 38.56 -5.61 37.41
N SER A 389 39.85 -5.32 37.59
CA SER A 389 40.96 -6.22 37.54
C SER A 389 40.73 -7.47 38.37
N ILE A 390 40.69 -8.64 37.72
CA ILE A 390 40.85 -9.95 38.39
C ILE A 390 42.34 -10.20 38.50
N MET A 391 42.83 -10.24 39.75
CA MET A 391 44.18 -10.61 40.17
C MET A 391 44.49 -12.07 39.75
N PRO A 392 45.71 -12.41 39.28
CA PRO A 392 46.11 -13.79 39.07
C PRO A 392 46.49 -14.40 40.41
N LEU A 393 45.88 -15.52 40.78
CA LEU A 393 46.41 -16.45 41.81
C LEU A 393 47.44 -17.33 41.15
N ALA A 394 48.68 -17.13 41.63
CA ALA A 394 49.75 -18.09 41.45
C ALA A 394 49.67 -19.19 42.52
N GLY A 395 49.89 -20.47 42.13
CA GLY A 395 49.97 -21.63 42.96
C GLY A 395 49.86 -22.90 42.15
#